data_d7070bf584b2bf0a395b32713d7c5b8a
#
_entry.id   d7070bf584b2bf0a395b32713d7c5b8a
#
_cell.length_a   1.000
_cell.length_b   1.000
_cell.length_c   1.000
_cell.angle_alpha   90.00
_cell.angle_beta   90.00
_cell.angle_gamma   90.00
#
_symmetry.space_group_name_H-M   'P 1'
#
loop_
_entity.id
_entity.type
_entity.pdbx_description
1 polymer ?
#
loop_
_entity_poly.entity_id
_entity_poly.type
_entity_poly.pdbx_seq_one_letter_code
_entity_poly.pdbx_strand_id
1 'polypeptide(L)'
;MNALLFAVILSSVADAGPVKLDAMAPCSPQDEFLRANAAYEAGKVADALTAWEGLYARGLSGASLCYNIGCAHFRLGRRGHAILWFERARRLAPRDEDIRFNLSLARSHLPDETVPPWETFDRLLAPGELAVVVAILLAFLLAAIGFGALTGRDLGKLKPWFAGTTVILVVLGVWLALRARDLAAPQGFVVAAAAEVRSGPGEEYTAGFTVPEGRRALLLSVRNGWVEIGVPGQGLKGWVREEAVRKL
;
A
#
# COMPACT_ATOMS: atom_id res chain seq x y z
N MET A 1 -65.11 10.20 -32.62
CA MET A 1 -64.77 10.64 -31.25
C MET A 1 -63.39 10.10 -30.92
N ASN A 2 -62.31 10.70 -31.48
CA ASN A 2 -60.90 10.41 -31.14
C ASN A 2 -59.85 11.30 -31.88
N ALA A 3 -60.28 12.44 -32.45
CA ALA A 3 -59.36 13.34 -33.18
C ALA A 3 -58.89 14.56 -32.35
N LEU A 4 -59.43 14.74 -31.13
CA LEU A 4 -59.11 15.90 -30.24
C LEU A 4 -58.07 15.59 -29.14
N LEU A 5 -57.69 14.34 -28.96
CA LEU A 5 -56.71 13.97 -27.96
C LEU A 5 -55.24 13.97 -28.47
N PHE A 6 -55.03 14.03 -29.79
CA PHE A 6 -53.69 14.02 -30.38
C PHE A 6 -53.07 15.43 -30.59
N ALA A 7 -53.90 16.47 -30.50
CA ALA A 7 -53.43 17.85 -30.72
C ALA A 7 -52.85 18.53 -29.46
N VAL A 8 -53.07 17.96 -28.26
CA VAL A 8 -52.59 18.56 -27.00
C VAL A 8 -51.19 18.07 -26.59
N ILE A 9 -50.72 16.95 -27.16
CA ILE A 9 -49.39 16.40 -26.84
C ILE A 9 -48.28 17.02 -27.70
N LEU A 10 -48.60 17.65 -28.81
CA LEU A 10 -47.60 18.23 -29.74
C LEU A 10 -47.26 19.71 -29.46
N SER A 11 -47.98 20.38 -28.53
CA SER A 11 -47.69 21.78 -28.21
C SER A 11 -46.78 21.99 -26.98
N SER A 12 -46.39 20.93 -26.25
CA SER A 12 -45.54 21.04 -25.06
C SER A 12 -44.05 20.76 -25.31
N VAL A 13 -43.68 20.44 -26.57
CA VAL A 13 -42.26 20.11 -26.91
C VAL A 13 -41.52 21.32 -27.52
N ALA A 14 -42.18 22.44 -27.76
CA ALA A 14 -41.57 23.58 -28.48
C ALA A 14 -40.93 24.65 -27.58
N ASP A 15 -40.85 24.45 -26.26
CA ASP A 15 -40.29 25.46 -25.32
C ASP A 15 -39.15 24.91 -24.47
N ALA A 16 -38.43 23.89 -24.96
CA ALA A 16 -37.12 23.56 -24.46
C ALA A 16 -36.13 24.56 -25.08
N GLY A 17 -35.94 25.69 -24.43
CA GLY A 17 -34.85 26.63 -24.73
C GLY A 17 -33.52 25.87 -24.86
N PRO A 18 -32.50 26.46 -25.53
CA PRO A 18 -31.24 25.77 -25.74
C PRO A 18 -30.75 25.25 -24.39
N VAL A 19 -30.62 23.93 -24.28
CA VAL A 19 -29.94 23.30 -23.13
C VAL A 19 -28.59 23.97 -23.10
N LYS A 20 -28.39 24.94 -22.18
CA LYS A 20 -27.08 25.42 -21.85
C LYS A 20 -26.30 24.16 -21.49
N LEU A 21 -25.35 23.80 -22.33
CA LEU A 21 -24.23 22.99 -21.89
C LEU A 21 -23.51 23.81 -20.83
N ASP A 22 -24.08 23.79 -19.61
CA ASP A 22 -23.40 24.32 -18.44
C ASP A 22 -22.03 23.64 -18.45
N ALA A 23 -21.01 24.47 -18.40
CA ALA A 23 -19.60 24.09 -18.39
C ALA A 23 -19.47 22.83 -17.55
N MET A 24 -19.05 21.72 -18.19
CA MET A 24 -18.96 20.39 -17.60
C MET A 24 -18.51 20.53 -16.17
N ALA A 25 -19.39 20.20 -15.21
CA ALA A 25 -19.02 20.17 -13.82
C ALA A 25 -17.67 19.44 -13.70
N PRO A 26 -16.72 19.95 -12.92
CA PRO A 26 -15.42 19.32 -12.82
C PRO A 26 -15.66 17.84 -12.55
N CYS A 27 -15.13 16.99 -13.46
CA CYS A 27 -15.35 15.55 -13.42
C CYS A 27 -15.01 15.04 -12.02
N SER A 28 -15.92 14.33 -11.39
CA SER A 28 -15.66 13.83 -10.04
C SER A 28 -14.42 12.91 -10.07
N PRO A 29 -13.64 12.84 -9.00
CA PRO A 29 -12.50 11.92 -8.93
C PRO A 29 -12.88 10.47 -9.25
N GLN A 30 -14.13 10.10 -8.94
CA GLN A 30 -14.67 8.78 -9.23
C GLN A 30 -14.92 8.58 -10.73
N ASP A 31 -15.46 9.57 -11.42
CA ASP A 31 -15.66 9.50 -12.88
C ASP A 31 -14.33 9.46 -13.61
N GLU A 32 -13.33 10.19 -13.13
CA GLU A 32 -11.97 10.16 -13.67
C GLU A 32 -11.32 8.79 -13.50
N PHE A 33 -11.49 8.17 -12.32
CA PHE A 33 -11.03 6.81 -12.05
C PHE A 33 -11.68 5.80 -13.01
N LEU A 34 -13.00 5.88 -13.21
CA LEU A 34 -13.74 5.00 -14.11
C LEU A 34 -13.31 5.19 -15.58
N ARG A 35 -13.08 6.43 -16.02
CA ARG A 35 -12.54 6.72 -17.35
C ARG A 35 -11.14 6.16 -17.55
N ALA A 36 -10.28 6.26 -16.54
CA ALA A 36 -8.96 5.67 -16.59
C ALA A 36 -9.02 4.13 -16.66
N ASN A 37 -9.97 3.49 -15.96
CA ASN A 37 -10.19 2.05 -16.08
C ASN A 37 -10.61 1.68 -17.52
N ALA A 38 -11.55 2.40 -18.10
CA ALA A 38 -11.98 2.18 -19.49
C ALA A 38 -10.84 2.39 -20.48
N ALA A 39 -9.97 3.39 -20.27
CA ALA A 39 -8.79 3.62 -21.11
C ALA A 39 -7.80 2.45 -21.02
N TYR A 40 -7.59 1.90 -19.83
CA TYR A 40 -6.74 0.74 -19.62
C TYR A 40 -7.27 -0.53 -20.31
N GLU A 41 -8.57 -0.77 -20.23
CA GLU A 41 -9.25 -1.87 -20.93
C GLU A 41 -9.18 -1.70 -22.46
N ALA A 42 -9.26 -0.47 -22.95
CA ALA A 42 -9.05 -0.13 -24.37
C ALA A 42 -7.57 -0.22 -24.82
N GLY A 43 -6.65 -0.65 -23.95
CA GLY A 43 -5.22 -0.77 -24.27
C GLY A 43 -4.42 0.54 -24.19
N LYS A 44 -5.04 1.66 -23.84
CA LYS A 44 -4.40 2.97 -23.65
C LYS A 44 -3.73 3.06 -22.28
N VAL A 45 -2.75 2.17 -22.05
CA VAL A 45 -2.15 1.96 -20.72
C VAL A 45 -1.44 3.21 -20.19
N ALA A 46 -0.75 3.96 -21.06
CA ALA A 46 -0.03 5.18 -20.65
C ALA A 46 -0.98 6.30 -20.22
N ASP A 47 -2.12 6.46 -20.94
CA ASP A 47 -3.12 7.47 -20.62
C ASP A 47 -3.80 7.15 -19.28
N ALA A 48 -4.16 5.88 -19.08
CA ALA A 48 -4.73 5.40 -17.82
C ALA A 48 -3.76 5.62 -16.66
N LEU A 49 -2.48 5.28 -16.82
CA LEU A 49 -1.45 5.50 -15.83
C LEU A 49 -1.36 6.97 -15.43
N THR A 50 -1.29 7.87 -16.41
CA THR A 50 -1.21 9.33 -16.16
C THR A 50 -2.43 9.82 -15.36
N ALA A 51 -3.63 9.35 -15.72
CA ALA A 51 -4.85 9.72 -15.01
C ALA A 51 -4.85 9.21 -13.54
N TRP A 52 -4.49 7.95 -13.32
CA TRP A 52 -4.41 7.38 -11.97
C TRP A 52 -3.33 8.02 -11.11
N GLU A 53 -2.14 8.28 -11.66
CA GLU A 53 -1.07 9.01 -10.96
C GLU A 53 -1.51 10.45 -10.63
N GLY A 54 -2.26 11.11 -11.51
CA GLY A 54 -2.89 12.41 -11.25
C GLY A 54 -3.88 12.37 -10.08
N LEU A 55 -4.71 11.32 -10.01
CA LEU A 55 -5.61 11.10 -8.86
C LEU A 55 -4.82 10.91 -7.57
N TYR A 56 -3.79 10.09 -7.60
CA TYR A 56 -2.93 9.85 -6.44
C TYR A 56 -2.19 11.11 -5.98
N ALA A 57 -1.68 11.92 -6.90
CA ALA A 57 -1.00 13.18 -6.59
C ALA A 57 -1.92 14.21 -5.92
N ARG A 58 -3.23 14.15 -6.18
CA ARG A 58 -4.27 14.96 -5.50
C ARG A 58 -4.67 14.42 -4.11
N GLY A 59 -3.97 13.39 -3.62
CA GLY A 59 -4.19 12.83 -2.29
C GLY A 59 -5.24 11.71 -2.22
N LEU A 60 -5.81 11.29 -3.37
CA LEU A 60 -6.67 10.11 -3.36
C LEU A 60 -5.79 8.86 -3.22
N SER A 61 -6.06 8.09 -2.19
CA SER A 61 -5.33 6.86 -1.93
C SER A 61 -6.31 5.72 -1.67
N GLY A 62 -6.06 4.58 -2.28
CA GLY A 62 -6.88 3.38 -2.09
C GLY A 62 -6.17 2.17 -2.68
N ALA A 63 -6.49 0.98 -2.18
CA ALA A 63 -5.85 -0.25 -2.65
C ALA A 63 -6.03 -0.45 -4.15
N SER A 64 -7.26 -0.23 -4.65
CA SER A 64 -7.59 -0.39 -6.07
C SER A 64 -6.83 0.61 -6.96
N LEU A 65 -6.68 1.88 -6.52
CA LEU A 65 -5.92 2.88 -7.27
C LEU A 65 -4.44 2.49 -7.36
N CYS A 66 -3.83 2.13 -6.23
CA CYS A 66 -2.43 1.68 -6.19
C CYS A 66 -2.24 0.40 -7.01
N TYR A 67 -3.19 -0.53 -6.95
CA TYR A 67 -3.16 -1.77 -7.72
C TYR A 67 -3.20 -1.50 -9.24
N ASN A 68 -4.12 -0.64 -9.69
CA ASN A 68 -4.25 -0.28 -11.10
C ASN A 68 -3.00 0.41 -11.64
N ILE A 69 -2.40 1.33 -10.88
CA ILE A 69 -1.11 1.94 -11.23
C ILE A 69 -0.02 0.87 -11.33
N GLY A 70 0.02 -0.08 -10.40
CA GLY A 70 0.93 -1.22 -10.43
C GLY A 70 0.77 -2.07 -11.68
N CYS A 71 -0.47 -2.40 -12.06
CA CYS A 71 -0.80 -3.14 -13.27
C CYS A 71 -0.35 -2.39 -14.54
N ALA A 72 -0.54 -1.06 -14.60
CA ALA A 72 -0.11 -0.26 -15.72
C ALA A 72 1.42 -0.25 -15.87
N HIS A 73 2.15 -0.03 -14.78
CA HIS A 73 3.61 -0.12 -14.79
C HIS A 73 4.09 -1.51 -15.21
N PHE A 74 3.46 -2.57 -14.72
CA PHE A 74 3.81 -3.94 -15.08
C PHE A 74 3.63 -4.21 -16.58
N ARG A 75 2.50 -3.77 -17.17
CA ARG A 75 2.25 -3.84 -18.62
C ARG A 75 3.24 -3.04 -19.45
N LEU A 76 3.75 -1.93 -18.92
CA LEU A 76 4.78 -1.10 -19.56
C LEU A 76 6.20 -1.63 -19.34
N GLY A 77 6.36 -2.80 -18.69
CA GLY A 77 7.67 -3.41 -18.44
C GLY A 77 8.47 -2.76 -17.30
N ARG A 78 7.90 -1.79 -16.58
CA ARG A 78 8.54 -1.05 -15.48
C ARG A 78 8.34 -1.81 -14.16
N ARG A 79 9.06 -2.92 -14.00
CA ARG A 79 8.84 -3.88 -12.89
C ARG A 79 9.07 -3.29 -11.50
N GLY A 80 10.10 -2.47 -11.34
CA GLY A 80 10.40 -1.83 -10.05
C GLY A 80 9.30 -0.89 -9.58
N HIS A 81 8.73 -0.10 -10.51
CA HIS A 81 7.57 0.72 -10.22
C HIS A 81 6.34 -0.14 -9.91
N ALA A 82 6.11 -1.21 -10.68
CA ALA A 82 5.00 -2.12 -10.42
C ALA A 82 5.07 -2.73 -9.02
N ILE A 83 6.24 -3.22 -8.60
CA ILE A 83 6.47 -3.76 -7.26
C ILE A 83 6.19 -2.71 -6.19
N LEU A 84 6.68 -1.48 -6.35
CA LEU A 84 6.42 -0.37 -5.43
C LEU A 84 4.91 -0.13 -5.25
N TRP A 85 4.16 -0.05 -6.36
CA TRP A 85 2.74 0.24 -6.32
C TRP A 85 1.91 -0.93 -5.80
N PHE A 86 2.26 -2.17 -6.14
CA PHE A 86 1.64 -3.35 -5.55
C PHE A 86 1.93 -3.45 -4.04
N GLU A 87 3.11 -3.04 -3.58
CA GLU A 87 3.41 -2.97 -2.14
C GLU A 87 2.57 -1.92 -1.42
N ARG A 88 2.34 -0.76 -2.04
CA ARG A 88 1.40 0.25 -1.51
C ARG A 88 -0.01 -0.31 -1.42
N ALA A 89 -0.48 -0.98 -2.47
CA ALA A 89 -1.78 -1.63 -2.49
C ALA A 89 -1.89 -2.71 -1.40
N ARG A 90 -0.86 -3.57 -1.25
CA ARG A 90 -0.81 -4.62 -0.22
C ARG A 90 -0.85 -4.07 1.22
N ARG A 91 -0.22 -2.92 1.48
CA ARG A 91 -0.32 -2.27 2.81
C ARG A 91 -1.74 -1.83 3.14
N LEU A 92 -2.52 -1.43 2.13
CA LEU A 92 -3.91 -1.00 2.27
C LEU A 92 -4.89 -2.19 2.32
N ALA A 93 -4.61 -3.26 1.57
CA ALA A 93 -5.43 -4.47 1.49
C ALA A 93 -4.55 -5.74 1.56
N PRO A 94 -4.07 -6.13 2.75
CA PRO A 94 -3.08 -7.21 2.90
C PRO A 94 -3.62 -8.61 2.58
N ARG A 95 -4.96 -8.78 2.57
CA ARG A 95 -5.63 -10.06 2.29
C ARG A 95 -6.06 -10.23 0.85
N ASP A 96 -5.98 -9.17 0.03
CA ASP A 96 -6.36 -9.21 -1.37
C ASP A 96 -5.45 -10.16 -2.15
N GLU A 97 -6.05 -11.17 -2.76
CA GLU A 97 -5.33 -12.24 -3.45
C GLU A 97 -4.76 -11.77 -4.79
N ASP A 98 -5.47 -10.89 -5.50
CA ASP A 98 -5.04 -10.36 -6.79
C ASP A 98 -3.79 -9.48 -6.63
N ILE A 99 -3.79 -8.62 -5.61
CA ILE A 99 -2.62 -7.80 -5.28
C ILE A 99 -1.41 -8.68 -4.98
N ARG A 100 -1.60 -9.72 -4.17
CA ARG A 100 -0.52 -10.62 -3.78
C ARG A 100 -0.01 -11.47 -4.94
N PHE A 101 -0.92 -11.98 -5.78
CA PHE A 101 -0.55 -12.73 -6.97
C PHE A 101 0.29 -11.86 -7.93
N ASN A 102 -0.19 -10.67 -8.26
CA ASN A 102 0.52 -9.75 -9.17
C ASN A 102 1.85 -9.27 -8.59
N LEU A 103 1.93 -9.04 -7.27
CA LEU A 103 3.18 -8.72 -6.59
C LEU A 103 4.18 -9.88 -6.68
N SER A 104 3.73 -11.12 -6.46
CA SER A 104 4.58 -12.32 -6.59
C SER A 104 5.07 -12.50 -8.02
N LEU A 105 4.19 -12.27 -9.00
CA LEU A 105 4.54 -12.31 -10.42
C LEU A 105 5.56 -11.23 -10.78
N ALA A 106 5.36 -9.99 -10.31
CA ALA A 106 6.31 -8.91 -10.52
C ALA A 106 7.69 -9.19 -9.91
N ARG A 107 7.74 -9.90 -8.77
CA ARG A 107 8.97 -10.30 -8.08
C ARG A 107 9.64 -11.56 -8.63
N SER A 108 8.98 -12.33 -9.47
CA SER A 108 9.49 -13.64 -9.95
C SER A 108 10.86 -13.58 -10.65
N HIS A 109 11.27 -12.39 -11.11
CA HIS A 109 12.58 -12.15 -11.71
C HIS A 109 13.69 -11.80 -10.70
N LEU A 110 13.33 -11.62 -9.42
CA LEU A 110 14.27 -11.34 -8.34
C LEU A 110 14.64 -12.66 -7.65
N PRO A 111 15.77 -13.29 -8.01
CA PRO A 111 16.27 -14.42 -7.25
C PRO A 111 16.62 -13.95 -5.83
N ASP A 112 16.47 -14.78 -4.85
CA ASP A 112 16.90 -14.57 -3.45
C ASP A 112 16.13 -13.50 -2.64
N GLU A 113 14.99 -12.98 -3.11
CA GLU A 113 14.14 -12.19 -2.24
C GLU A 113 13.33 -13.13 -1.32
N THR A 114 13.86 -13.38 -0.12
CA THR A 114 13.13 -14.15 0.89
C THR A 114 11.92 -13.35 1.34
N VAL A 115 10.73 -13.90 1.12
CA VAL A 115 9.49 -13.35 1.67
C VAL A 115 9.59 -13.41 3.20
N PRO A 116 9.55 -12.29 3.90
CA PRO A 116 9.67 -12.31 5.34
C PRO A 116 8.54 -13.14 5.98
N PRO A 117 8.80 -13.93 7.02
CA PRO A 117 7.81 -14.80 7.64
C PRO A 117 6.52 -14.09 8.07
N TRP A 118 6.62 -12.81 8.47
CA TRP A 118 5.46 -12.02 8.88
C TRP A 118 4.48 -11.71 7.75
N GLU A 119 4.87 -11.74 6.47
CA GLU A 119 3.91 -11.60 5.38
C GLU A 119 2.86 -12.71 5.36
N THR A 120 3.21 -13.89 5.86
CA THR A 120 2.27 -14.99 6.04
C THR A 120 1.29 -14.70 7.18
N PHE A 121 1.75 -14.09 8.28
CA PHE A 121 0.91 -13.74 9.42
C PHE A 121 0.02 -12.51 9.16
N ASP A 122 0.44 -11.56 8.33
CA ASP A 122 -0.39 -10.42 7.91
C ASP A 122 -1.67 -10.85 7.18
N ARG A 123 -1.72 -12.09 6.68
CA ARG A 123 -2.94 -12.71 6.13
C ARG A 123 -3.97 -13.00 7.22
N LEU A 124 -3.51 -13.43 8.39
CA LEU A 124 -4.38 -13.82 9.49
C LEU A 124 -4.84 -12.59 10.26
N LEU A 125 -3.92 -11.69 10.60
CA LEU A 125 -4.17 -10.50 11.41
C LEU A 125 -3.34 -9.33 10.86
N ALA A 126 -4.04 -8.32 10.36
CA ALA A 126 -3.39 -7.05 10.03
C ALA A 126 -2.82 -6.41 11.33
N PRO A 127 -1.72 -5.64 11.25
CA PRO A 127 -1.11 -5.04 12.44
C PRO A 127 -2.08 -4.24 13.31
N GLY A 128 -3.04 -3.54 12.71
CA GLY A 128 -4.10 -2.83 13.43
C GLY A 128 -5.07 -3.75 14.17
N GLU A 129 -5.45 -4.88 13.56
CA GLU A 129 -6.32 -5.89 14.18
C GLU A 129 -5.60 -6.59 15.33
N LEU A 130 -4.31 -6.88 15.18
CA LEU A 130 -3.47 -7.42 16.22
C LEU A 130 -3.40 -6.47 17.44
N ALA A 131 -3.26 -5.17 17.19
CA ALA A 131 -3.27 -4.16 18.26
C ALA A 131 -4.60 -4.16 19.03
N VAL A 132 -5.73 -4.29 18.32
CA VAL A 132 -7.06 -4.41 18.95
C VAL A 132 -7.16 -5.68 19.79
N VAL A 133 -6.71 -6.84 19.28
CA VAL A 133 -6.70 -8.10 20.04
C VAL A 133 -5.87 -7.97 21.32
N VAL A 134 -4.68 -7.41 21.23
CA VAL A 134 -3.80 -7.15 22.39
C VAL A 134 -4.49 -6.23 23.40
N ALA A 135 -5.13 -5.15 22.94
CA ALA A 135 -5.85 -4.22 23.80
C ALA A 135 -7.03 -4.89 24.53
N ILE A 136 -7.81 -5.72 23.83
CA ILE A 136 -8.94 -6.47 24.41
C ILE A 136 -8.43 -7.46 25.48
N LEU A 137 -7.39 -8.24 25.17
CA LEU A 137 -6.82 -9.20 26.12
C LEU A 137 -6.27 -8.51 27.36
N LEU A 138 -5.59 -7.36 27.18
CA LEU A 138 -5.09 -6.56 28.30
C LEU A 138 -6.21 -6.00 29.15
N ALA A 139 -7.25 -5.44 28.53
CA ALA A 139 -8.43 -4.92 29.24
C ALA A 139 -9.12 -6.02 30.05
N PHE A 140 -9.26 -7.22 29.48
CA PHE A 140 -9.86 -8.36 30.15
C PHE A 140 -9.01 -8.82 31.37
N LEU A 141 -7.69 -8.86 31.23
CA LEU A 141 -6.77 -9.20 32.29
C LEU A 141 -6.87 -8.19 33.44
N LEU A 142 -6.84 -6.89 33.13
CA LEU A 142 -6.96 -5.82 34.13
C LEU A 142 -8.32 -5.84 34.83
N ALA A 143 -9.41 -6.07 34.08
CA ALA A 143 -10.76 -6.20 34.64
C ALA A 143 -10.85 -7.38 35.61
N ALA A 144 -10.27 -8.54 35.27
CA ALA A 144 -10.27 -9.72 36.14
C ALA A 144 -9.50 -9.48 37.46
N ILE A 145 -8.33 -8.82 37.34
CA ILE A 145 -7.53 -8.44 38.52
C ILE A 145 -8.31 -7.45 39.41
N GLY A 146 -8.88 -6.41 38.79
CA GLY A 146 -9.68 -5.40 39.48
C GLY A 146 -10.91 -5.97 40.19
N PHE A 147 -11.64 -6.88 39.52
CA PHE A 147 -12.79 -7.57 40.08
C PHE A 147 -12.39 -8.42 41.31
N GLY A 148 -11.27 -9.15 41.23
CA GLY A 148 -10.75 -9.92 42.38
C GLY A 148 -10.39 -9.04 43.55
N ALA A 149 -9.74 -7.91 43.31
CA ALA A 149 -9.38 -6.94 44.33
C ALA A 149 -10.61 -6.32 45.03
N LEU A 150 -11.64 -5.95 44.24
CA LEU A 150 -12.86 -5.34 44.77
C LEU A 150 -13.75 -6.33 45.54
N THR A 151 -13.78 -7.59 45.13
CA THR A 151 -14.67 -8.60 45.74
C THR A 151 -13.97 -9.40 46.85
N GLY A 152 -12.68 -9.19 47.10
CA GLY A 152 -11.89 -9.96 48.06
C GLY A 152 -11.78 -11.46 47.71
N ARG A 153 -12.09 -11.86 46.49
CA ARG A 153 -12.01 -13.28 46.07
C ARG A 153 -10.58 -13.72 45.91
N ASP A 154 -10.29 -14.91 46.45
CA ASP A 154 -9.00 -15.54 46.24
C ASP A 154 -8.84 -15.99 44.76
N LEU A 155 -8.02 -15.25 44.02
CA LEU A 155 -7.67 -15.55 42.61
C LEU A 155 -6.53 -16.58 42.51
N GLY A 156 -6.13 -17.20 43.62
CA GLY A 156 -4.99 -18.14 43.67
C GLY A 156 -5.11 -19.30 42.71
N LYS A 157 -6.33 -19.84 42.51
CA LYS A 157 -6.61 -20.90 41.53
C LYS A 157 -6.49 -20.43 40.09
N LEU A 158 -6.56 -19.14 39.80
CA LEU A 158 -6.47 -18.55 38.47
C LEU A 158 -5.04 -18.09 38.10
N LYS A 159 -4.08 -18.18 39.05
CA LYS A 159 -2.68 -17.79 38.78
C LYS A 159 -2.08 -18.38 37.52
N PRO A 160 -2.23 -19.70 37.20
CA PRO A 160 -1.67 -20.23 35.95
C PRO A 160 -2.31 -19.63 34.67
N TRP A 161 -3.60 -19.31 34.75
CA TRP A 161 -4.29 -18.65 33.64
C TRP A 161 -3.80 -17.21 33.42
N PHE A 162 -3.60 -16.46 34.53
CA PHE A 162 -3.02 -15.11 34.48
C PHE A 162 -1.59 -15.14 33.92
N ALA A 163 -0.78 -16.09 34.41
CA ALA A 163 0.58 -16.27 33.90
C ALA A 163 0.59 -16.59 32.38
N GLY A 164 -0.25 -17.54 31.95
CA GLY A 164 -0.39 -17.87 30.54
C GLY A 164 -0.82 -16.68 29.69
N THR A 165 -1.86 -15.95 30.11
CA THR A 165 -2.33 -14.75 29.38
C THR A 165 -1.25 -13.65 29.33
N THR A 166 -0.50 -13.46 30.39
CA THR A 166 0.61 -12.50 30.43
C THR A 166 1.70 -12.88 29.45
N VAL A 167 2.09 -14.16 29.38
CA VAL A 167 3.07 -14.64 28.39
C VAL A 167 2.59 -14.38 26.98
N ILE A 168 1.33 -14.70 26.66
CA ILE A 168 0.74 -14.44 25.35
C ILE A 168 0.78 -12.93 25.02
N LEU A 169 0.39 -12.07 25.97
CA LEU A 169 0.43 -10.62 25.79
C LEU A 169 1.85 -10.11 25.53
N VAL A 170 2.85 -10.64 26.25
CA VAL A 170 4.26 -10.27 26.02
C VAL A 170 4.70 -10.68 24.61
N VAL A 171 4.41 -11.91 24.20
CA VAL A 171 4.77 -12.41 22.86
C VAL A 171 4.11 -11.57 21.77
N LEU A 172 2.79 -11.32 21.87
CA LEU A 172 2.06 -10.50 20.90
C LEU A 172 2.53 -9.04 20.93
N GLY A 173 2.84 -8.50 22.10
CA GLY A 173 3.36 -7.14 22.26
C GLY A 173 4.74 -6.97 21.63
N VAL A 174 5.64 -7.92 21.83
CA VAL A 174 6.96 -7.94 21.16
C VAL A 174 6.79 -8.05 19.65
N TRP A 175 5.93 -8.95 19.20
CA TRP A 175 5.61 -9.08 17.78
C TRP A 175 5.11 -7.76 17.21
N LEU A 176 4.14 -7.11 17.85
CA LEU A 176 3.59 -5.83 17.41
C LEU A 176 4.65 -4.72 17.38
N ALA A 177 5.53 -4.67 18.39
CA ALA A 177 6.63 -3.70 18.44
C ALA A 177 7.62 -3.90 17.30
N LEU A 178 8.00 -5.13 17.00
CA LEU A 178 8.87 -5.46 15.86
C LEU A 178 8.22 -5.07 14.54
N ARG A 179 6.92 -5.32 14.39
CA ARG A 179 6.15 -4.96 13.21
C ARG A 179 6.01 -3.46 13.04
N ALA A 180 5.71 -2.74 14.13
CA ALA A 180 5.64 -1.27 14.12
C ALA A 180 6.99 -0.65 13.70
N ARG A 181 8.09 -1.20 14.20
CA ARG A 181 9.45 -0.78 13.82
C ARG A 181 9.72 -1.01 12.33
N ASP A 182 9.34 -2.17 11.79
CA ASP A 182 9.52 -2.50 10.37
C ASP A 182 8.69 -1.57 9.47
N LEU A 183 7.43 -1.29 9.86
CA LEU A 183 6.56 -0.36 9.14
C LEU A 183 7.03 1.10 9.22
N ALA A 184 7.63 1.50 10.34
CA ALA A 184 8.16 2.85 10.54
C ALA A 184 9.50 3.07 9.85
N ALA A 185 10.23 2.01 9.52
CA ALA A 185 11.51 2.13 8.81
C ALA A 185 11.28 2.78 7.43
N PRO A 186 12.10 3.77 7.05
CA PRO A 186 12.00 4.41 5.74
C PRO A 186 12.44 3.41 4.67
N GLN A 187 11.45 2.77 4.05
CA GLN A 187 11.65 1.76 3.00
C GLN A 187 11.43 2.39 1.63
N GLY A 188 12.12 1.87 0.64
CA GLY A 188 11.95 2.19 -0.76
C GLY A 188 12.24 0.99 -1.64
N PHE A 189 11.99 1.17 -2.93
CA PHE A 189 12.28 0.17 -3.96
C PHE A 189 13.15 0.77 -5.04
N VAL A 190 14.08 -0.02 -5.54
CA VAL A 190 14.87 0.33 -6.72
C VAL A 190 13.96 0.31 -7.94
N VAL A 191 13.86 1.44 -8.62
CA VAL A 191 13.01 1.60 -9.82
C VAL A 191 13.81 1.70 -11.11
N ALA A 192 15.12 1.96 -11.01
CA ALA A 192 16.04 1.87 -12.14
C ALA A 192 16.29 0.40 -12.50
N ALA A 193 16.52 0.10 -13.78
CA ALA A 193 16.78 -1.26 -14.26
C ALA A 193 17.95 -1.93 -13.53
N ALA A 194 18.98 -1.14 -13.19
CA ALA A 194 20.06 -1.52 -12.30
C ALA A 194 20.58 -0.26 -11.60
N ALA A 195 20.55 -0.23 -10.27
CA ALA A 195 21.09 0.86 -9.49
C ALA A 195 22.56 0.58 -9.11
N GLU A 196 23.46 1.38 -9.61
CA GLU A 196 24.88 1.33 -9.24
C GLU A 196 25.03 1.91 -7.84
N VAL A 197 25.55 1.11 -6.91
CA VAL A 197 25.78 1.51 -5.52
C VAL A 197 27.22 1.89 -5.33
N ARG A 198 27.44 3.11 -4.85
CA ARG A 198 28.76 3.71 -4.65
C ARG A 198 29.14 3.82 -3.18
N SER A 199 30.43 3.98 -2.92
CA SER A 199 30.96 4.15 -1.55
C SER A 199 30.65 5.52 -0.93
N GLY A 200 30.25 6.51 -1.73
CA GLY A 200 29.92 7.86 -1.28
C GLY A 200 28.92 8.58 -2.19
N PRO A 201 28.41 9.77 -1.77
CA PRO A 201 27.38 10.54 -2.47
C PRO A 201 27.97 11.40 -3.59
N GLY A 202 28.40 10.79 -4.67
CA GLY A 202 28.99 11.47 -5.83
C GLY A 202 29.47 10.49 -6.89
N GLU A 203 29.70 10.98 -8.10
CA GLU A 203 30.17 10.14 -9.22
C GLU A 203 31.66 9.81 -9.13
N GLU A 204 32.38 10.61 -8.36
CA GLU A 204 33.81 10.42 -8.07
C GLU A 204 34.09 9.21 -7.16
N TYR A 205 33.09 8.72 -6.46
CA TYR A 205 33.23 7.57 -5.58
C TYR A 205 33.14 6.24 -6.37
N THR A 206 33.91 5.27 -5.90
CA THR A 206 33.98 3.95 -6.53
C THR A 206 32.64 3.22 -6.47
N ALA A 207 32.26 2.63 -7.61
CA ALA A 207 31.15 1.70 -7.69
C ALA A 207 31.53 0.39 -6.99
N GLY A 208 30.68 -0.06 -6.08
CA GLY A 208 30.90 -1.30 -5.32
C GLY A 208 30.12 -2.48 -5.89
N PHE A 209 28.84 -2.30 -6.09
CA PHE A 209 27.93 -3.34 -6.59
C PHE A 209 26.70 -2.73 -7.25
N THR A 210 25.90 -3.54 -7.89
CA THR A 210 24.62 -3.13 -8.49
C THR A 210 23.45 -3.79 -7.78
N VAL A 211 22.35 -3.04 -7.63
CA VAL A 211 21.11 -3.55 -7.08
C VAL A 211 20.07 -3.62 -8.19
N PRO A 212 19.43 -4.78 -8.42
CA PRO A 212 18.47 -4.95 -9.50
C PRO A 212 17.18 -4.18 -9.23
N GLU A 213 16.46 -3.89 -10.32
CA GLU A 213 15.12 -3.29 -10.30
C GLU A 213 14.18 -4.09 -9.41
N GLY A 214 13.37 -3.40 -8.60
CA GLY A 214 12.38 -4.01 -7.72
C GLY A 214 12.89 -4.46 -6.36
N ARG A 215 14.21 -4.44 -6.13
CA ARG A 215 14.78 -4.80 -4.82
C ARG A 215 14.39 -3.77 -3.76
N ARG A 216 13.96 -4.27 -2.60
CA ARG A 216 13.68 -3.45 -1.42
C ARG A 216 14.98 -2.91 -0.83
N ALA A 217 14.95 -1.64 -0.45
CA ALA A 217 16.05 -0.96 0.21
C ALA A 217 15.55 -0.16 1.43
N LEU A 218 16.37 -0.09 2.47
CA LEU A 218 16.20 0.85 3.57
C LEU A 218 16.81 2.18 3.16
N LEU A 219 16.09 3.28 3.29
CA LEU A 219 16.58 4.62 2.97
C LEU A 219 17.20 5.21 4.25
N LEU A 220 18.52 5.37 4.28
CA LEU A 220 19.24 5.76 5.50
C LEU A 220 19.47 7.26 5.57
N SER A 221 19.97 7.87 4.51
CA SER A 221 20.22 9.31 4.44
C SER A 221 20.11 9.82 3.01
N VAL A 222 19.89 11.14 2.86
CA VAL A 222 19.80 11.81 1.56
C VAL A 222 20.79 12.98 1.55
N ARG A 223 21.64 13.08 0.51
CA ARG A 223 22.60 14.18 0.33
C ARG A 223 22.80 14.49 -1.16
N ASN A 224 22.59 15.74 -1.55
CA ASN A 224 22.92 16.25 -2.88
C ASN A 224 22.38 15.38 -4.05
N GLY A 225 21.13 14.89 -3.96
CA GLY A 225 20.54 14.03 -4.99
C GLY A 225 20.99 12.55 -4.95
N TRP A 226 21.69 12.16 -3.88
CA TRP A 226 22.08 10.79 -3.58
C TRP A 226 21.39 10.29 -2.33
N VAL A 227 21.01 9.03 -2.33
CA VAL A 227 20.36 8.34 -1.21
C VAL A 227 21.26 7.19 -0.75
N GLU A 228 21.60 7.18 0.53
CA GLU A 228 22.25 6.03 1.14
C GLU A 228 21.21 4.95 1.36
N ILE A 229 21.45 3.79 0.78
CA ILE A 229 20.58 2.63 0.92
C ILE A 229 21.26 1.50 1.67
N GLY A 230 20.46 0.76 2.43
CA GLY A 230 20.83 -0.53 3.00
C GLY A 230 20.04 -1.65 2.33
N VAL A 231 20.72 -2.72 1.91
CA VAL A 231 20.05 -3.88 1.30
C VAL A 231 19.72 -4.89 2.41
N PRO A 232 18.42 -5.11 2.72
CA PRO A 232 18.02 -6.05 3.76
C PRO A 232 18.54 -7.47 3.50
N GLY A 233 18.98 -8.15 4.56
CA GLY A 233 19.45 -9.54 4.48
C GLY A 233 20.88 -9.72 3.96
N GLN A 234 21.48 -8.72 3.33
CA GLN A 234 22.85 -8.80 2.79
C GLN A 234 23.88 -8.01 3.61
N GLY A 235 23.43 -7.12 4.52
CA GLY A 235 24.32 -6.26 5.30
C GLY A 235 25.06 -5.21 4.45
N LEU A 236 24.73 -5.09 3.17
CA LEU A 236 25.35 -4.15 2.23
C LEU A 236 24.71 -2.78 2.34
N LYS A 237 25.51 -1.73 2.25
CA LYS A 237 25.05 -0.34 2.22
C LYS A 237 25.89 0.48 1.24
N GLY A 238 25.32 1.56 0.75
CA GLY A 238 26.04 2.53 -0.08
C GLY A 238 25.08 3.54 -0.70
N TRP A 239 25.59 4.34 -1.61
CA TRP A 239 24.90 5.49 -2.18
C TRP A 239 24.44 5.21 -3.60
N VAL A 240 23.18 5.55 -3.88
CA VAL A 240 22.59 5.50 -5.23
C VAL A 240 22.02 6.87 -5.59
N ARG A 241 21.81 7.14 -6.87
CA ARG A 241 21.10 8.34 -7.30
C ARG A 241 19.67 8.32 -6.78
N GLU A 242 19.16 9.45 -6.32
CA GLU A 242 17.80 9.59 -5.78
C GLU A 242 16.74 9.15 -6.80
N GLU A 243 16.96 9.40 -8.09
CA GLU A 243 16.07 8.97 -9.17
C GLU A 243 15.96 7.45 -9.32
N ALA A 244 16.97 6.69 -8.88
CA ALA A 244 17.01 5.24 -8.97
C ALA A 244 16.14 4.54 -7.92
N VAL A 245 15.68 5.25 -6.89
CA VAL A 245 14.92 4.71 -5.76
C VAL A 245 13.67 5.54 -5.50
N ARG A 246 12.58 4.89 -5.15
CA ARG A 246 11.34 5.55 -4.74
C ARG A 246 10.91 5.06 -3.37
N LYS A 247 10.49 6.00 -2.53
CA LYS A 247 9.97 5.70 -1.19
C LYS A 247 8.60 5.00 -1.28
N LEU A 248 8.41 4.03 -0.40
CA LEU A 248 7.17 3.27 -0.26
C LEU A 248 6.06 4.08 0.44
#